data_8f4007702dfb46a4f9c920235d79bebf
#
_entry.id   8f4007702dfb46a4f9c920235d79bebf
#
_cell.length_a   1.000
_cell.length_b   1.000
_cell.length_c   1.000
_cell.angle_alpha   90.00
_cell.angle_beta   90.00
_cell.angle_gamma   90.00
#
_symmetry.space_group_name_H-M   'P 1'
#
loop_
_entity.id
_entity.type
_entity.pdbx_description
1 polymer ?
#
loop_
_entity_poly.entity_id
_entity_poly.type
_entity_poly.pdbx_seq_one_letter_code
_entity_poly.pdbx_strand_id
1 'polypeptide(L)'
;MNKIQDSVKREIIVNAPLEQVWNALTKPEHLNRWYTKNAEIDFRVGGKGYMNHGWGATSEGIFTEIDTLERFVLQSLDGEFTTITTLEKVANGIRVSIEYKSSILCAMSNYQQENMLFGTGQFLENLKSVYENSTDIRPDFWKAWIGITHTTNNEPRGTRVLQVKKDSVAAVAGIEPEDIIEEIDGEKITGYESFEKAINKKAVNQNITLTIGRKNEKLYLKCIVDSYPVTY
;
A
#
# COMPACT_ATOMS: atom_id res chain seq x y z
N MET A 1 -16.90 21.78 -7.12
CA MET A 1 -15.58 22.10 -6.55
C MET A 1 -15.07 20.85 -5.85
N ASN A 2 -14.15 20.10 -6.46
CA ASN A 2 -13.47 19.00 -5.77
C ASN A 2 -12.67 19.62 -4.63
N LYS A 3 -12.92 19.16 -3.38
CA LYS A 3 -12.05 19.49 -2.25
C LYS A 3 -10.65 18.99 -2.62
N ILE A 4 -9.69 19.90 -2.70
CA ILE A 4 -8.28 19.58 -2.80
C ILE A 4 -7.97 18.74 -1.56
N GLN A 5 -7.58 17.49 -1.76
CA GLN A 5 -7.30 16.57 -0.66
C GLN A 5 -5.83 16.77 -0.28
N ASP A 6 -5.58 17.65 0.69
CA ASP A 6 -4.23 17.99 1.16
C ASP A 6 -3.61 16.87 2.02
N SER A 7 -4.37 15.85 2.34
CA SER A 7 -3.91 14.69 3.11
C SER A 7 -4.64 13.40 2.72
N VAL A 8 -3.95 12.28 2.89
CA VAL A 8 -4.50 10.93 2.78
C VAL A 8 -4.12 10.12 4.00
N LYS A 9 -5.03 9.23 4.46
CA LYS A 9 -4.88 8.53 5.74
C LYS A 9 -5.23 7.04 5.60
N ARG A 10 -4.47 6.21 6.33
CA ARG A 10 -4.82 4.82 6.64
C ARG A 10 -4.75 4.59 8.13
N GLU A 11 -5.57 3.67 8.62
CA GLU A 11 -5.59 3.32 10.03
C GLU A 11 -5.92 1.85 10.25
N ILE A 12 -5.48 1.34 11.41
CA ILE A 12 -5.78 -0.01 11.89
C ILE A 12 -5.93 -0.01 13.41
N ILE A 13 -6.64 -1.00 13.94
CA ILE A 13 -6.72 -1.25 15.39
C ILE A 13 -5.87 -2.48 15.70
N VAL A 14 -4.89 -2.31 16.59
CA VAL A 14 -3.99 -3.36 17.07
C VAL A 14 -4.34 -3.69 18.51
N ASN A 15 -4.68 -4.94 18.80
CA ASN A 15 -4.99 -5.40 20.16
C ASN A 15 -3.68 -5.77 20.89
N ALA A 16 -2.97 -4.74 21.33
CA ALA A 16 -1.73 -4.86 22.12
C ALA A 16 -1.61 -3.66 23.08
N PRO A 17 -0.77 -3.75 24.13
CA PRO A 17 -0.51 -2.63 25.05
C PRO A 17 0.03 -1.39 24.31
N LEU A 18 -0.41 -0.19 24.72
CA LEU A 18 -0.01 1.07 24.10
C LEU A 18 1.49 1.24 23.95
N GLU A 19 2.26 0.95 25.01
CA GLU A 19 3.72 1.04 25.00
C GLU A 19 4.36 0.07 24.00
N GLN A 20 3.77 -1.11 23.83
CA GLN A 20 4.25 -2.09 22.85
C GLN A 20 4.01 -1.60 21.40
N VAL A 21 2.83 -1.02 21.13
CA VAL A 21 2.52 -0.42 19.82
C VAL A 21 3.40 0.80 19.57
N TRP A 22 3.62 1.64 20.58
CA TRP A 22 4.55 2.77 20.48
C TRP A 22 5.97 2.33 20.13
N ASN A 23 6.48 1.33 20.85
CA ASN A 23 7.81 0.76 20.56
C ASN A 23 7.88 0.17 19.15
N ALA A 24 6.79 -0.46 18.69
CA ALA A 24 6.70 -0.99 17.33
C ALA A 24 6.94 0.07 16.25
N LEU A 25 6.53 1.31 16.53
CA LEU A 25 6.54 2.43 15.58
C LEU A 25 7.79 3.33 15.72
N THR A 26 8.55 3.21 16.82
CA THR A 26 9.62 4.18 17.14
C THR A 26 11.00 3.56 17.34
N LYS A 27 11.09 2.26 17.64
CA LYS A 27 12.36 1.58 17.88
C LYS A 27 12.83 0.77 16.68
N PRO A 28 14.08 0.91 16.22
CA PRO A 28 14.62 0.20 15.06
C PRO A 28 14.40 -1.32 15.12
N GLU A 29 14.71 -1.95 16.25
CA GLU A 29 14.57 -3.38 16.44
C GLU A 29 13.12 -3.88 16.33
N HIS A 30 12.15 -3.02 16.65
CA HIS A 30 10.74 -3.29 16.49
C HIS A 30 10.25 -3.01 15.06
N LEU A 31 10.68 -1.89 14.45
CA LEU A 31 10.37 -1.56 13.05
C LEU A 31 10.82 -2.66 12.09
N ASN A 32 12.00 -3.24 12.32
CA ASN A 32 12.56 -4.32 11.51
C ASN A 32 11.73 -5.62 11.57
N ARG A 33 10.86 -5.76 12.54
CA ARG A 33 9.98 -6.94 12.67
C ARG A 33 8.77 -6.89 11.74
N TRP A 34 8.32 -5.71 11.35
CA TRP A 34 7.06 -5.58 10.61
C TRP A 34 7.08 -4.61 9.43
N TYR A 35 7.97 -3.61 9.44
CA TYR A 35 7.90 -2.50 8.50
C TYR A 35 9.15 -2.38 7.61
N THR A 36 10.33 -2.51 8.21
CA THR A 36 11.59 -2.26 7.52
C THR A 36 12.46 -3.51 7.47
N LYS A 37 13.34 -3.58 6.48
CA LYS A 37 14.47 -4.52 6.44
C LYS A 37 15.59 -4.04 7.36
N ASN A 38 15.79 -2.72 7.40
CA ASN A 38 16.71 -2.04 8.32
C ASN A 38 16.21 -0.62 8.61
N ALA A 39 16.30 -0.20 9.87
CA ALA A 39 15.97 1.15 10.31
C ALA A 39 17.08 1.72 11.18
N GLU A 40 17.35 3.01 11.03
CA GLU A 40 18.24 3.81 11.86
C GLU A 40 17.46 5.04 12.35
N ILE A 41 17.17 5.10 13.65
CA ILE A 41 16.24 6.08 14.22
C ILE A 41 16.91 6.81 15.40
N ASP A 42 17.10 8.11 15.26
CA ASP A 42 17.40 9.04 16.36
C ASP A 42 16.05 9.67 16.81
N PHE A 43 15.31 8.96 17.66
CA PHE A 43 13.93 9.33 18.03
C PHE A 43 13.90 10.46 19.04
N ARG A 44 14.15 11.69 18.57
CA ARG A 44 13.99 12.96 19.29
C ARG A 44 13.62 14.05 18.30
N VAL A 45 13.03 15.13 18.78
CA VAL A 45 12.78 16.31 17.93
C VAL A 45 14.10 16.81 17.35
N GLY A 46 14.15 17.00 16.03
CA GLY A 46 15.36 17.31 15.26
C GLY A 46 16.26 16.11 14.94
N GLY A 47 15.96 14.91 15.48
CA GLY A 47 16.68 13.68 15.14
C GLY A 47 16.26 13.12 13.78
N LYS A 48 17.09 12.28 13.18
CA LYS A 48 16.87 11.70 11.85
C LYS A 48 16.30 10.28 11.96
N GLY A 49 15.42 9.94 11.01
CA GLY A 49 14.99 8.57 10.76
C GLY A 49 15.37 8.18 9.34
N TYR A 50 16.00 7.01 9.19
CA TYR A 50 16.22 6.34 7.91
C TYR A 50 15.62 4.95 7.97
N MET A 51 14.87 4.58 6.93
CA MET A 51 14.16 3.32 6.83
C MET A 51 14.37 2.71 5.44
N ASN A 52 14.95 1.51 5.39
CA ASN A 52 14.99 0.67 4.21
C ASN A 52 13.84 -0.34 4.31
N HIS A 53 12.84 -0.21 3.43
CA HIS A 53 11.65 -1.05 3.45
C HIS A 53 11.82 -2.40 2.74
N GLY A 54 12.98 -2.66 2.13
CA GLY A 54 13.11 -3.71 1.14
C GLY A 54 12.59 -3.25 -0.24
N TRP A 55 12.45 -4.14 -1.18
CA TRP A 55 11.99 -3.86 -2.57
C TRP A 55 12.67 -2.66 -3.26
N GLY A 56 13.84 -2.23 -2.77
CA GLY A 56 14.53 -1.04 -3.26
C GLY A 56 13.95 0.30 -2.79
N ALA A 57 12.95 0.28 -1.90
CA ALA A 57 12.31 1.48 -1.37
C ALA A 57 12.97 1.92 -0.06
N THR A 58 13.23 3.22 0.06
CA THR A 58 13.74 3.86 1.27
C THR A 58 12.93 5.09 1.61
N SER A 59 12.90 5.45 2.89
CA SER A 59 12.42 6.75 3.35
C SER A 59 13.35 7.31 4.40
N GLU A 60 13.49 8.64 4.40
CA GLU A 60 14.29 9.37 5.40
C GLU A 60 13.63 10.71 5.74
N GLY A 61 13.90 11.20 6.93
CA GLY A 61 13.35 12.46 7.38
C GLY A 61 13.85 12.90 8.74
N ILE A 62 13.28 14.01 9.23
CA ILE A 62 13.55 14.59 10.53
C ILE A 62 12.28 14.53 11.36
N PHE A 63 12.37 14.07 12.62
CA PHE A 63 11.26 14.16 13.57
C PHE A 63 11.06 15.61 13.99
N THR A 64 9.93 16.20 13.63
CA THR A 64 9.60 17.60 13.92
C THR A 64 8.73 17.77 15.15
N GLU A 65 7.96 16.75 15.50
CA GLU A 65 7.08 16.74 16.67
C GLU A 65 7.05 15.35 17.28
N ILE A 66 7.05 15.25 18.61
CA ILE A 66 6.90 14.01 19.37
C ILE A 66 6.09 14.28 20.62
N ASP A 67 4.88 13.72 20.67
CA ASP A 67 4.03 13.62 21.86
C ASP A 67 4.04 12.16 22.30
N THR A 68 4.77 11.85 23.36
CA THR A 68 5.07 10.47 23.76
C THR A 68 3.80 9.65 24.00
N LEU A 69 3.71 8.47 23.37
CA LEU A 69 2.58 7.53 23.39
C LEU A 69 1.31 8.02 22.67
N GLU A 70 1.36 9.17 22.02
CA GLU A 70 0.21 9.75 21.34
C GLU A 70 0.47 10.02 19.85
N ARG A 71 1.56 10.73 19.53
CA ARG A 71 1.79 11.23 18.16
C ARG A 71 3.26 11.51 17.89
N PHE A 72 3.67 11.34 16.66
CA PHE A 72 4.92 11.91 16.15
C PHE A 72 4.80 12.29 14.67
N VAL A 73 5.66 13.18 14.23
CA VAL A 73 5.72 13.70 12.87
C VAL A 73 7.11 13.50 12.31
N LEU A 74 7.19 12.83 11.16
CA LEU A 74 8.40 12.71 10.35
C LEU A 74 8.23 13.54 9.07
N GLN A 75 9.08 14.53 8.88
CA GLN A 75 9.13 15.36 7.68
C GLN A 75 10.28 14.91 6.80
N SER A 76 10.05 14.76 5.49
CA SER A 76 11.12 14.49 4.50
C SER A 76 12.18 15.59 4.51
N LEU A 77 13.40 15.27 4.06
CA LEU A 77 14.53 16.22 4.11
C LEU A 77 14.32 17.46 3.24
N ASP A 78 13.54 17.34 2.16
CA ASP A 78 13.14 18.46 1.30
C ASP A 78 11.98 19.30 1.88
N GLY A 79 11.35 18.82 2.98
CA GLY A 79 10.21 19.47 3.63
C GLY A 79 8.88 19.32 2.91
N GLU A 80 8.84 18.65 1.77
CA GLU A 80 7.63 18.58 0.93
C GLU A 80 6.64 17.50 1.37
N PHE A 81 7.10 16.46 2.08
CA PHE A 81 6.29 15.33 2.50
C PHE A 81 6.32 15.17 4.02
N THR A 82 5.16 15.07 4.62
CA THR A 82 5.01 14.92 6.07
C THR A 82 4.22 13.65 6.38
N THR A 83 4.78 12.80 7.22
CA THR A 83 4.11 11.60 7.75
C THR A 83 3.73 11.86 9.20
N ILE A 84 2.45 11.81 9.52
CA ILE A 84 1.92 11.96 10.87
C ILE A 84 1.45 10.59 11.34
N THR A 85 2.03 10.09 12.43
CA THR A 85 1.60 8.85 13.08
C THR A 85 0.91 9.22 14.39
N THR A 86 -0.30 8.70 14.60
CA THR A 86 -1.11 8.95 15.79
C THR A 86 -1.57 7.64 16.41
N LEU A 87 -1.53 7.56 17.74
CA LEU A 87 -2.04 6.44 18.53
C LEU A 87 -3.20 6.91 19.39
N GLU A 88 -4.28 6.15 19.38
CA GLU A 88 -5.48 6.43 20.19
C GLU A 88 -5.96 5.15 20.87
N LYS A 89 -6.20 5.21 22.19
CA LYS A 89 -6.84 4.09 22.89
C LYS A 89 -8.31 4.00 22.49
N VAL A 90 -8.72 2.82 22.04
CA VAL A 90 -10.10 2.51 21.68
C VAL A 90 -10.57 1.25 22.41
N ALA A 91 -11.86 0.93 22.34
CA ALA A 91 -12.43 -0.20 23.08
C ALA A 91 -11.71 -1.54 22.81
N ASN A 92 -11.21 -1.77 21.59
CA ASN A 92 -10.65 -3.06 21.16
C ASN A 92 -9.14 -2.98 20.93
N GLY A 93 -8.41 -2.04 21.53
CA GLY A 93 -6.96 -1.91 21.40
C GLY A 93 -6.50 -0.49 21.12
N ILE A 94 -5.45 -0.36 20.33
CA ILE A 94 -4.86 0.91 19.94
C ILE A 94 -5.13 1.16 18.47
N ARG A 95 -5.82 2.26 18.15
CA ARG A 95 -5.90 2.75 16.77
C ARG A 95 -4.59 3.41 16.42
N VAL A 96 -3.94 2.88 15.40
CA VAL A 96 -2.77 3.48 14.75
C VAL A 96 -3.24 4.12 13.46
N SER A 97 -2.95 5.41 13.29
CA SER A 97 -3.27 6.15 12.08
C SER A 97 -1.99 6.69 11.46
N ILE A 98 -1.84 6.52 10.16
CA ILE A 98 -0.77 7.13 9.36
C ILE A 98 -1.42 8.08 8.37
N GLU A 99 -1.14 9.37 8.50
CA GLU A 99 -1.60 10.42 7.61
C GLU A 99 -0.40 11.01 6.87
N TYR A 100 -0.54 11.11 5.56
CA TYR A 100 0.43 11.77 4.70
C TYR A 100 -0.11 13.13 4.30
N LYS A 101 0.73 14.17 4.46
CA LYS A 101 0.46 15.53 4.00
C LYS A 101 1.56 15.98 3.07
N SER A 102 1.18 16.55 1.95
CA SER A 102 2.13 17.12 0.98
C SER A 102 1.39 18.00 0.00
N SER A 103 2.03 19.09 -0.42
CA SER A 103 1.60 19.87 -1.59
C SER A 103 1.66 19.03 -2.88
N ILE A 104 2.52 18.02 -2.92
CA ILE A 104 2.69 17.11 -4.05
C ILE A 104 1.50 16.13 -4.17
N LEU A 105 0.77 15.83 -3.07
CA LEU A 105 -0.39 14.91 -3.14
C LEU A 105 -1.42 15.36 -4.18
N CYS A 106 -1.63 16.68 -4.32
CA CYS A 106 -2.52 17.24 -5.34
C CYS A 106 -2.01 17.01 -6.76
N ALA A 107 -0.70 16.86 -6.94
CA ALA A 107 -0.05 16.61 -8.24
C ALA A 107 0.11 15.11 -8.54
N MET A 108 -0.03 14.24 -7.53
CA MET A 108 0.01 12.79 -7.71
C MET A 108 -1.22 12.32 -8.49
N SER A 109 -1.01 11.42 -9.44
CA SER A 109 -2.11 10.72 -10.09
C SER A 109 -2.90 9.86 -9.10
N ASN A 110 -4.15 9.55 -9.41
CA ASN A 110 -4.97 8.65 -8.60
C ASN A 110 -4.25 7.31 -8.34
N TYR A 111 -3.61 6.75 -9.37
CA TYR A 111 -2.81 5.53 -9.25
C TYR A 111 -1.72 5.64 -8.18
N GLN A 112 -0.94 6.73 -8.18
CA GLN A 112 0.13 6.91 -7.20
C GLN A 112 -0.41 6.99 -5.77
N GLN A 113 -1.52 7.70 -5.56
CA GLN A 113 -2.17 7.78 -4.26
C GLN A 113 -2.73 6.42 -3.82
N GLU A 114 -3.41 5.69 -4.72
CA GLU A 114 -3.98 4.37 -4.44
C GLU A 114 -2.88 3.35 -4.11
N ASN A 115 -1.78 3.35 -4.87
CA ASN A 115 -0.64 2.47 -4.63
C ASN A 115 0.02 2.74 -3.26
N MET A 116 0.26 4.02 -2.94
CA MET A 116 0.81 4.41 -1.64
C MET A 116 -0.10 3.99 -0.49
N LEU A 117 -1.40 4.25 -0.60
CA LEU A 117 -2.37 3.89 0.44
C LEU A 117 -2.54 2.37 0.58
N PHE A 118 -2.50 1.63 -0.53
CA PHE A 118 -2.57 0.18 -0.51
C PHE A 118 -1.35 -0.40 0.20
N GLY A 119 -0.13 0.03 -0.16
CA GLY A 119 1.10 -0.39 0.50
C GLY A 119 1.10 -0.07 2.00
N THR A 120 0.66 1.14 2.38
CA THR A 120 0.51 1.52 3.79
C THR A 120 -0.46 0.59 4.52
N GLY A 121 -1.59 0.25 3.89
CA GLY A 121 -2.56 -0.69 4.43
C GLY A 121 -1.97 -2.08 4.66
N GLN A 122 -1.21 -2.61 3.70
CA GLN A 122 -0.53 -3.90 3.84
C GLN A 122 0.45 -3.90 5.02
N PHE A 123 1.27 -2.85 5.17
CA PHE A 123 2.18 -2.75 6.31
C PHE A 123 1.45 -2.62 7.64
N LEU A 124 0.36 -1.88 7.72
CA LEU A 124 -0.46 -1.81 8.93
C LEU A 124 -1.08 -3.18 9.28
N GLU A 125 -1.55 -3.94 8.29
CA GLU A 125 -2.00 -5.32 8.51
C GLU A 125 -0.84 -6.20 9.02
N ASN A 126 0.38 -6.00 8.54
CA ASN A 126 1.54 -6.70 9.07
C ASN A 126 1.90 -6.28 10.51
N LEU A 127 1.79 -4.99 10.85
CA LEU A 127 1.92 -4.53 12.24
C LEU A 127 0.97 -5.32 13.14
N LYS A 128 -0.30 -5.39 12.75
CA LYS A 128 -1.32 -6.15 13.49
C LYS A 128 -0.96 -7.62 13.60
N SER A 129 -0.60 -8.26 12.49
CA SER A 129 -0.24 -9.69 12.44
C SER A 129 0.96 -10.02 13.33
N VAL A 130 2.01 -9.20 13.30
CA VAL A 130 3.21 -9.39 14.13
C VAL A 130 2.92 -9.22 15.61
N TYR A 131 2.11 -8.23 15.99
CA TYR A 131 1.89 -7.91 17.40
C TYR A 131 0.72 -8.66 18.04
N GLU A 132 -0.22 -9.17 17.27
CA GLU A 132 -1.31 -10.02 17.77
C GLU A 132 -1.02 -11.53 17.62
N ASN A 133 -0.35 -11.92 16.54
CA ASN A 133 -0.19 -13.34 16.15
C ASN A 133 1.27 -13.78 16.01
N SER A 134 2.25 -12.90 16.22
CA SER A 134 3.69 -13.15 16.02
C SER A 134 4.05 -13.64 14.61
N THR A 135 3.27 -13.23 13.59
CA THR A 135 3.43 -13.66 12.20
C THR A 135 3.78 -12.48 11.31
N ASP A 136 4.92 -12.54 10.62
CA ASP A 136 5.31 -11.59 9.60
C ASP A 136 4.75 -12.02 8.25
N ILE A 137 3.86 -11.21 7.66
CA ILE A 137 3.20 -11.49 6.38
C ILE A 137 3.83 -10.72 5.20
N ARG A 138 4.95 -10.01 5.39
CA ARG A 138 5.65 -9.32 4.30
C ARG A 138 6.06 -10.25 3.15
N PRO A 139 6.46 -11.51 3.37
CA PRO A 139 6.73 -12.45 2.29
C PRO A 139 5.51 -12.72 1.38
N ASP A 140 4.31 -12.37 1.85
CA ASP A 140 3.07 -12.52 1.08
C ASP A 140 2.68 -11.26 0.30
N PHE A 141 3.40 -10.14 0.49
CA PHE A 141 3.17 -8.91 -0.25
C PHE A 141 3.70 -9.05 -1.68
N TRP A 142 2.94 -8.52 -2.62
CA TRP A 142 3.33 -8.47 -4.04
C TRP A 142 3.94 -9.78 -4.56
N LYS A 143 3.31 -10.92 -4.26
CA LYS A 143 3.74 -12.22 -4.79
C LYS A 143 3.50 -12.36 -6.28
N ALA A 144 2.39 -11.82 -6.73
CA ALA A 144 1.82 -12.07 -8.03
C ALA A 144 1.39 -10.77 -8.71
N TRP A 145 1.52 -10.72 -10.02
CA TRP A 145 1.05 -9.62 -10.84
C TRP A 145 0.75 -10.07 -12.26
N ILE A 146 0.24 -9.18 -13.11
CA ILE A 146 0.03 -9.46 -14.54
C ILE A 146 0.73 -8.44 -15.45
N GLY A 147 1.38 -7.42 -14.90
CA GLY A 147 2.15 -6.45 -15.67
C GLY A 147 1.34 -5.27 -16.18
N ILE A 148 0.43 -4.74 -15.37
CA ILE A 148 -0.33 -3.51 -15.66
C ILE A 148 -0.10 -2.44 -14.60
N THR A 149 -0.28 -1.18 -14.99
CA THR A 149 -0.55 -0.05 -14.10
C THR A 149 -2.02 0.30 -14.24
N HIS A 150 -2.72 0.47 -13.13
CA HIS A 150 -4.18 0.66 -13.14
C HIS A 150 -4.65 1.60 -12.04
N THR A 151 -5.89 2.02 -12.10
CA THR A 151 -6.53 2.89 -11.10
C THR A 151 -8.01 2.52 -10.96
N THR A 152 -8.64 2.89 -9.87
CA THR A 152 -10.08 2.67 -9.67
C THR A 152 -10.90 3.35 -10.77
N ASN A 153 -11.87 2.62 -11.31
CA ASN A 153 -12.90 3.12 -12.21
C ASN A 153 -14.28 2.96 -11.57
N ASN A 154 -15.07 4.04 -11.55
CA ASN A 154 -16.35 4.06 -10.85
C ASN A 154 -17.52 3.60 -11.74
N GLU A 155 -17.50 3.95 -13.04
CA GLU A 155 -18.58 3.64 -14.00
C GLU A 155 -18.00 3.30 -15.38
N PRO A 156 -18.08 2.03 -15.84
CA PRO A 156 -18.48 0.86 -15.06
C PRO A 156 -17.52 0.58 -13.91
N ARG A 157 -18.02 -0.03 -12.84
CA ARG A 157 -17.23 -0.30 -11.64
C ARG A 157 -16.18 -1.37 -11.91
N GLY A 158 -14.93 -1.07 -11.59
CA GLY A 158 -13.81 -1.95 -11.85
C GLY A 158 -12.47 -1.26 -11.64
N THR A 159 -11.44 -1.78 -12.27
CA THR A 159 -10.15 -1.08 -12.36
C THR A 159 -9.80 -0.80 -13.82
N ARG A 160 -9.42 0.45 -14.11
CA ARG A 160 -9.02 0.90 -15.44
C ARG A 160 -7.53 0.72 -15.64
N VAL A 161 -7.16 0.04 -16.71
CA VAL A 161 -5.78 -0.13 -17.15
C VAL A 161 -5.24 1.20 -17.69
N LEU A 162 -4.16 1.70 -17.09
CA LEU A 162 -3.46 2.91 -17.53
C LEU A 162 -2.33 2.55 -18.49
N GLN A 163 -1.58 1.51 -18.16
CA GLN A 163 -0.45 1.04 -18.96
C GLN A 163 -0.36 -0.48 -18.89
N VAL A 164 0.10 -1.08 -19.97
CA VAL A 164 0.46 -2.50 -20.06
C VAL A 164 1.97 -2.58 -20.29
N LYS A 165 2.68 -3.29 -19.42
CA LYS A 165 4.12 -3.47 -19.56
C LYS A 165 4.39 -4.32 -20.77
N LYS A 166 5.31 -3.86 -21.61
CA LYS A 166 5.76 -4.63 -22.79
C LYS A 166 6.25 -6.02 -22.37
N ASP A 167 5.92 -7.01 -23.17
CA ASP A 167 6.31 -8.42 -22.98
C ASP A 167 5.80 -9.05 -21.67
N SER A 168 4.83 -8.41 -20.99
CA SER A 168 4.16 -8.97 -19.82
C SER A 168 3.08 -9.98 -20.19
N VAL A 169 2.65 -10.77 -19.21
CA VAL A 169 1.53 -11.71 -19.37
C VAL A 169 0.22 -11.01 -19.74
N ALA A 170 0.02 -9.78 -19.29
CA ALA A 170 -1.12 -8.94 -19.69
C ALA A 170 -1.04 -8.56 -21.18
N ALA A 171 0.16 -8.19 -21.68
CA ALA A 171 0.36 -7.89 -23.11
C ALA A 171 0.10 -9.12 -23.97
N VAL A 172 0.59 -10.29 -23.56
CA VAL A 172 0.35 -11.57 -24.25
C VAL A 172 -1.14 -11.95 -24.23
N ALA A 173 -1.85 -11.66 -23.16
CA ALA A 173 -3.30 -11.89 -23.04
C ALA A 173 -4.14 -10.92 -23.89
N GLY A 174 -3.54 -9.86 -24.46
CA GLY A 174 -4.24 -8.86 -25.26
C GLY A 174 -4.97 -7.81 -24.46
N ILE A 175 -4.53 -7.55 -23.22
CA ILE A 175 -5.01 -6.40 -22.41
C ILE A 175 -4.43 -5.12 -23.01
N GLU A 176 -5.25 -4.08 -23.07
CA GLU A 176 -4.89 -2.77 -23.63
C GLU A 176 -5.11 -1.65 -22.62
N PRO A 177 -4.41 -0.51 -22.76
CA PRO A 177 -4.78 0.70 -22.03
C PRO A 177 -6.24 1.07 -22.25
N GLU A 178 -6.90 1.64 -21.24
CA GLU A 178 -8.33 1.99 -21.16
C GLU A 178 -9.29 0.79 -20.99
N ASP A 179 -8.81 -0.45 -20.96
CA ASP A 179 -9.65 -1.57 -20.54
C ASP A 179 -10.12 -1.40 -19.09
N ILE A 180 -11.36 -1.77 -18.82
CA ILE A 180 -11.90 -1.85 -17.48
C ILE A 180 -11.99 -3.31 -17.05
N ILE A 181 -11.16 -3.73 -16.10
CA ILE A 181 -11.23 -5.08 -15.55
C ILE A 181 -12.34 -5.08 -14.49
N GLU A 182 -13.41 -5.82 -14.76
CA GLU A 182 -14.62 -5.90 -13.93
C GLU A 182 -14.62 -7.13 -13.03
N GLU A 183 -13.99 -8.24 -13.48
CA GLU A 183 -13.96 -9.48 -12.71
C GLU A 183 -12.65 -10.26 -12.96
N ILE A 184 -12.23 -11.04 -11.96
CA ILE A 184 -11.16 -12.04 -12.04
C ILE A 184 -11.74 -13.38 -11.57
N ASP A 185 -11.81 -14.39 -12.45
CA ASP A 185 -12.43 -15.70 -12.18
C ASP A 185 -13.85 -15.59 -11.59
N GLY A 186 -14.63 -14.60 -12.01
CA GLY A 186 -15.97 -14.32 -11.51
C GLY A 186 -16.03 -13.54 -10.20
N GLU A 187 -14.90 -13.26 -9.52
CA GLU A 187 -14.82 -12.34 -8.38
C GLU A 187 -14.88 -10.90 -8.89
N LYS A 188 -15.85 -10.13 -8.40
CA LYS A 188 -16.04 -8.73 -8.82
C LYS A 188 -14.90 -7.83 -8.35
N ILE A 189 -14.37 -7.04 -9.27
CA ILE A 189 -13.39 -6.00 -9.01
C ILE A 189 -14.11 -4.66 -8.86
N THR A 190 -13.83 -3.97 -7.76
CA THR A 190 -14.50 -2.72 -7.41
C THR A 190 -13.58 -1.50 -7.44
N GLY A 191 -12.32 -1.69 -7.80
CA GLY A 191 -11.29 -0.68 -7.88
C GLY A 191 -9.90 -1.25 -7.60
N TYR A 192 -8.93 -0.36 -7.40
CA TYR A 192 -7.52 -0.66 -7.22
C TYR A 192 -7.26 -1.75 -6.16
N GLU A 193 -7.69 -1.49 -4.93
CA GLU A 193 -7.41 -2.37 -3.79
C GLU A 193 -8.00 -3.78 -3.96
N SER A 194 -9.21 -3.89 -4.52
CA SER A 194 -9.84 -5.20 -4.75
C SER A 194 -9.12 -5.99 -5.83
N PHE A 195 -8.61 -5.33 -6.86
CA PHE A 195 -7.80 -5.95 -7.91
C PHE A 195 -6.49 -6.49 -7.34
N GLU A 196 -5.72 -5.65 -6.61
CA GLU A 196 -4.46 -6.05 -6.00
C GLU A 196 -4.64 -7.25 -5.04
N LYS A 197 -5.67 -7.21 -4.19
CA LYS A 197 -6.00 -8.32 -3.29
C LYS A 197 -6.38 -9.59 -4.05
N ALA A 198 -7.13 -9.49 -5.14
CA ALA A 198 -7.53 -10.64 -5.94
C ALA A 198 -6.34 -11.28 -6.66
N ILE A 199 -5.43 -10.49 -7.22
CA ILE A 199 -4.20 -10.97 -7.86
C ILE A 199 -3.25 -11.61 -6.85
N ASN A 200 -3.02 -10.97 -5.70
CA ASN A 200 -2.11 -11.50 -4.67
C ASN A 200 -2.56 -12.85 -4.07
N LYS A 201 -3.84 -13.20 -4.17
CA LYS A 201 -4.34 -14.53 -3.78
C LYS A 201 -4.02 -15.63 -4.79
N LYS A 202 -3.61 -15.28 -6.01
CA LYS A 202 -3.34 -16.25 -7.08
C LYS A 202 -1.92 -16.82 -6.97
N ALA A 203 -1.77 -18.07 -7.39
CA ALA A 203 -0.46 -18.67 -7.52
C ALA A 203 0.24 -18.17 -8.80
N VAL A 204 1.55 -18.01 -8.75
CA VAL A 204 2.37 -17.80 -9.96
C VAL A 204 2.16 -18.97 -10.94
N ASN A 205 2.06 -18.67 -12.22
CA ASN A 205 1.69 -19.58 -13.31
C ASN A 205 0.24 -20.09 -13.27
N GLN A 206 -0.61 -19.57 -12.38
CA GLN A 206 -2.05 -19.87 -12.42
C GLN A 206 -2.70 -19.20 -13.64
N ASN A 207 -3.55 -19.95 -14.35
CA ASN A 207 -4.44 -19.39 -15.35
C ASN A 207 -5.62 -18.71 -14.66
N ILE A 208 -5.92 -17.49 -15.07
CA ILE A 208 -7.09 -16.72 -14.64
C ILE A 208 -7.91 -16.27 -15.84
N THR A 209 -9.19 -16.02 -15.61
CA THR A 209 -10.07 -15.41 -16.60
C THR A 209 -10.44 -14.01 -16.13
N LEU A 210 -10.17 -13.02 -16.99
CA LEU A 210 -10.52 -11.63 -16.77
C LEU A 210 -11.79 -11.29 -17.56
N THR A 211 -12.78 -10.70 -16.91
CA THR A 211 -13.89 -10.05 -17.58
C THR A 211 -13.55 -8.58 -17.75
N ILE A 212 -13.50 -8.12 -19.00
CA ILE A 212 -13.02 -6.78 -19.38
C ILE A 212 -14.09 -6.04 -20.18
N GLY A 213 -14.36 -4.80 -19.82
CA GLY A 213 -15.09 -3.84 -20.64
C GLY A 213 -14.12 -3.10 -21.56
N ARG A 214 -14.33 -3.17 -22.90
CA ARG A 214 -13.57 -2.43 -23.92
C ARG A 214 -14.54 -1.86 -24.96
N LYS A 215 -14.57 -0.54 -25.14
CA LYS A 215 -15.41 0.13 -26.16
C LYS A 215 -16.88 -0.32 -26.16
N ASN A 216 -17.48 -0.44 -24.95
CA ASN A 216 -18.84 -0.93 -24.71
C ASN A 216 -19.07 -2.43 -25.04
N GLU A 217 -18.03 -3.20 -25.30
CA GLU A 217 -18.09 -4.64 -25.45
C GLU A 217 -17.52 -5.33 -24.20
N LYS A 218 -18.07 -6.50 -23.89
CA LYS A 218 -17.57 -7.35 -22.81
C LYS A 218 -16.71 -8.47 -23.40
N LEU A 219 -15.45 -8.54 -22.96
CA LEU A 219 -14.48 -9.52 -23.39
C LEU A 219 -14.10 -10.46 -22.25
N TYR A 220 -13.74 -11.69 -22.58
CA TYR A 220 -13.22 -12.68 -21.65
C TYR A 220 -11.82 -13.09 -22.08
N LEU A 221 -10.81 -12.58 -21.36
CA LEU A 221 -9.42 -12.84 -21.67
C LEU A 221 -8.83 -13.86 -20.69
N LYS A 222 -8.08 -14.83 -21.20
CA LYS A 222 -7.27 -15.73 -20.37
C LYS A 222 -5.90 -15.11 -20.17
N CYS A 223 -5.47 -15.03 -18.93
CA CYS A 223 -4.17 -14.51 -18.55
C CYS A 223 -3.48 -15.49 -17.61
N ILE A 224 -2.17 -15.57 -17.65
CA ILE A 224 -1.35 -16.31 -16.69
C ILE A 224 -0.87 -15.29 -15.66
N VAL A 225 -0.84 -15.68 -14.39
CA VAL A 225 -0.27 -14.85 -13.33
C VAL A 225 1.24 -15.02 -13.30
N ASP A 226 1.98 -13.94 -13.25
CA ASP A 226 3.44 -13.93 -13.16
C ASP A 226 3.91 -13.56 -11.76
N SER A 227 5.18 -13.83 -11.45
CA SER A 227 5.82 -13.37 -10.21
C SER A 227 6.01 -11.85 -10.25
N TYR A 228 5.79 -11.21 -9.11
CA TYR A 228 6.11 -9.78 -9.00
C TYR A 228 7.60 -9.56 -9.26
N PRO A 229 8.00 -8.54 -10.04
CA PRO A 229 9.38 -8.39 -10.51
C PRO A 229 10.40 -8.01 -9.43
N VAL A 230 9.94 -7.64 -8.25
CA VAL A 230 10.79 -7.27 -7.11
C VAL A 230 10.37 -8.10 -5.90
N THR A 231 11.30 -8.83 -5.30
CA THR A 231 11.09 -9.64 -4.09
C THR A 231 11.56 -8.89 -2.84
N TYR A 232 10.92 -9.19 -1.69
CA TYR A 232 11.33 -8.69 -0.36
C TYR A 232 12.66 -9.27 0.08
#